data_92e995fd24b4f1f6cbc4763372ec24e9
#
_entry.id   92e995fd24b4f1f6cbc4763372ec24e9
#
_cell.length_a   1.000
_cell.length_b   1.000
_cell.length_c   1.000
_cell.angle_alpha   90.00
_cell.angle_beta   90.00
_cell.angle_gamma   90.00
#
_symmetry.space_group_name_H-M   'P 1'
#
loop_
_entity.id
_entity.type
_entity.pdbx_description
1 polymer ?
#
loop_
_entity_poly.entity_id
_entity_poly.type
_entity_poly.pdbx_seq_one_letter_code
_entity_poly.pdbx_strand_id
1 'polypeptide(L)'
;MSNLSYYVLWLAGGLVVIAFISAGITRHLRLRLLRRLKAVQVLDALGRYSEWVAAQGRTPFFQGDARQEDSPLQQVSAIRKQWFPELSDETAEIFAVHARVIDFLWTQQMLRVSDPEAWLESDYDRQFMDLWRLHVRAVNETVEKLRQVAGVADFGQAPGETFAA
;
A
#
# COMPACT_ATOMS: atom_id res chain seq x y z
N MET A 1 66.01 5.74 3.75
CA MET A 1 64.91 5.65 2.76
C MET A 1 63.64 4.95 3.29
N SER A 2 63.52 4.59 4.56
CA SER A 2 62.43 3.78 5.12
C SER A 2 61.20 4.58 5.60
N ASN A 3 61.34 5.84 5.98
CA ASN A 3 60.22 6.60 6.57
C ASN A 3 59.18 7.09 5.51
N LEU A 4 59.65 7.41 4.31
CA LEU A 4 58.77 7.88 3.23
C LEU A 4 57.77 6.77 2.77
N SER A 5 58.24 5.53 2.71
CA SER A 5 57.41 4.37 2.34
C SER A 5 56.30 4.09 3.37
N TYR A 6 56.59 4.30 4.66
CA TYR A 6 55.59 4.17 5.72
C TYR A 6 54.50 5.24 5.61
N TYR A 7 54.82 6.49 5.35
CA TYR A 7 53.84 7.56 5.17
C TYR A 7 52.95 7.34 3.94
N VAL A 8 53.53 6.88 2.83
CA VAL A 8 52.76 6.55 1.60
C VAL A 8 51.78 5.41 1.86
N LEU A 9 52.23 4.38 2.61
CA LEU A 9 51.36 3.24 2.94
C LEU A 9 50.18 3.63 3.85
N TRP A 10 50.42 4.49 4.84
CA TRP A 10 49.38 5.03 5.72
C TRP A 10 48.42 5.93 4.99
N LEU A 11 48.89 6.77 4.07
CA LEU A 11 48.03 7.63 3.22
C LEU A 11 47.18 6.80 2.29
N ALA A 12 47.72 5.79 1.64
CA ALA A 12 46.99 4.88 0.77
C ALA A 12 45.91 4.08 1.55
N GLY A 13 46.29 3.56 2.74
CA GLY A 13 45.33 2.87 3.63
C GLY A 13 44.18 3.78 4.08
N GLY A 14 44.48 5.02 4.45
CA GLY A 14 43.48 6.02 4.83
C GLY A 14 42.51 6.35 3.70
N LEU A 15 42.97 6.52 2.47
CA LEU A 15 42.15 6.76 1.29
C LEU A 15 41.21 5.60 0.99
N VAL A 16 41.68 4.36 1.10
CA VAL A 16 40.85 3.16 0.89
C VAL A 16 39.73 3.08 1.94
N VAL A 17 40.03 3.33 3.22
CA VAL A 17 39.00 3.34 4.29
C VAL A 17 37.94 4.42 4.04
N ILE A 18 38.34 5.64 3.67
CA ILE A 18 37.41 6.72 3.35
C ILE A 18 36.54 6.35 2.14
N ALA A 19 37.09 5.72 1.11
CA ALA A 19 36.33 5.28 -0.06
C ALA A 19 35.28 4.21 0.30
N PHE A 20 35.61 3.25 1.17
CA PHE A 20 34.67 2.24 1.65
C PHE A 20 33.55 2.85 2.50
N ILE A 21 33.87 3.77 3.41
CA ILE A 21 32.87 4.45 4.23
C ILE A 21 31.92 5.29 3.36
N SER A 22 32.45 6.07 2.42
CA SER A 22 31.62 6.89 1.52
C SER A 22 30.75 6.04 0.60
N ALA A 23 31.26 4.91 0.08
CA ALA A 23 30.46 3.99 -0.71
C ALA A 23 29.32 3.35 0.13
N GLY A 24 29.58 2.98 1.37
CA GLY A 24 28.59 2.46 2.31
C GLY A 24 27.47 3.46 2.62
N ILE A 25 27.85 4.71 2.92
CA ILE A 25 26.89 5.80 3.20
C ILE A 25 26.03 6.08 1.98
N THR A 26 26.63 6.19 0.80
CA THR A 26 25.91 6.47 -0.46
C THR A 26 24.91 5.36 -0.77
N ARG A 27 25.31 4.10 -0.60
CA ARG A 27 24.41 2.95 -0.81
C ARG A 27 23.24 2.97 0.17
N HIS A 28 23.51 3.26 1.44
CA HIS A 28 22.48 3.33 2.48
C HIS A 28 21.45 4.46 2.21
N LEU A 29 21.93 5.64 1.82
CA LEU A 29 21.06 6.76 1.46
C LEU A 29 20.21 6.46 0.22
N ARG A 30 20.79 5.83 -0.82
CA ARG A 30 20.03 5.40 -2.00
C ARG A 30 18.93 4.41 -1.66
N LEU A 31 19.21 3.42 -0.80
CA LEU A 31 18.19 2.44 -0.37
C LEU A 31 17.06 3.11 0.41
N ARG A 32 17.38 4.07 1.29
CA ARG A 32 16.34 4.84 2.00
C ARG A 32 15.47 5.67 1.06
N LEU A 33 16.06 6.33 0.06
CA LEU A 33 15.32 7.10 -0.93
C LEU A 33 14.42 6.21 -1.78
N LEU A 34 14.94 5.07 -2.25
CA LEU A 34 14.15 4.09 -3.00
C LEU A 34 13.00 3.54 -2.16
N ARG A 35 13.23 3.23 -0.87
CA ARG A 35 12.19 2.76 0.03
C ARG A 35 11.09 3.80 0.22
N ARG A 36 11.45 5.09 0.35
CA ARG A 36 10.48 6.20 0.40
C ARG A 36 9.66 6.32 -0.89
N LEU A 37 10.30 6.26 -2.06
CA LEU A 37 9.60 6.29 -3.35
C LEU A 37 8.63 5.11 -3.49
N LYS A 38 9.04 3.91 -3.04
CA LYS A 38 8.16 2.73 -3.03
C LYS A 38 7.00 2.86 -2.05
N ALA A 39 7.20 3.52 -0.91
CA ALA A 39 6.11 3.83 0.02
C ALA A 39 5.06 4.74 -0.62
N VAL A 40 5.48 5.80 -1.34
CA VAL A 40 4.56 6.68 -2.09
C VAL A 40 3.76 5.89 -3.12
N GLN A 41 4.40 4.95 -3.85
CA GLN A 41 3.70 4.10 -4.81
C GLN A 41 2.65 3.18 -4.15
N VAL A 42 2.93 2.67 -2.95
CA VAL A 42 1.94 1.89 -2.18
C VAL A 42 0.76 2.76 -1.77
N LEU A 43 1.03 3.97 -1.26
CA LEU A 43 -0.03 4.92 -0.87
C LEU A 43 -0.93 5.30 -2.05
N ASP A 44 -0.35 5.60 -3.21
CA ASP A 44 -1.09 5.90 -4.44
C ASP A 44 -1.96 4.70 -4.87
N ALA A 45 -1.40 3.49 -4.84
CA ALA A 45 -2.15 2.29 -5.18
C ALA A 45 -3.29 2.00 -4.19
N LEU A 46 -3.10 2.23 -2.87
CA LEU A 46 -4.15 2.12 -1.87
C LEU A 46 -5.23 3.19 -2.05
N GLY A 47 -4.85 4.42 -2.44
CA GLY A 47 -5.78 5.49 -2.79
C GLY A 47 -6.69 5.09 -3.96
N ARG A 48 -6.11 4.66 -5.07
CA ARG A 48 -6.86 4.16 -6.25
C ARG A 48 -7.76 2.98 -5.92
N TYR A 49 -7.29 2.09 -5.05
CA TYR A 49 -8.11 0.97 -4.57
C TYR A 49 -9.31 1.46 -3.75
N SER A 50 -9.13 2.44 -2.86
CA SER A 50 -10.21 3.02 -2.07
C SER A 50 -11.24 3.74 -2.95
N GLU A 51 -10.78 4.47 -3.97
CA GLU A 51 -11.66 5.10 -4.97
C GLU A 51 -12.47 4.05 -5.74
N TRP A 52 -11.85 2.93 -6.11
CA TRP A 52 -12.55 1.83 -6.76
C TRP A 52 -13.63 1.24 -5.85
N VAL A 53 -13.34 0.95 -4.58
CA VAL A 53 -14.35 0.44 -3.62
C VAL A 53 -15.49 1.44 -3.45
N ALA A 54 -15.19 2.74 -3.30
CA ALA A 54 -16.21 3.79 -3.19
C ALA A 54 -17.11 3.88 -4.44
N ALA A 55 -16.53 3.70 -5.62
CA ALA A 55 -17.28 3.69 -6.88
C ALA A 55 -18.26 2.51 -6.96
N GLN A 56 -17.91 1.32 -6.41
CA GLN A 56 -18.79 0.16 -6.40
C GLN A 56 -20.08 0.43 -5.62
N GLY A 57 -20.03 1.19 -4.52
CA GLY A 57 -21.22 1.56 -3.75
C GLY A 57 -22.22 2.44 -4.51
N ARG A 58 -21.76 3.10 -5.58
CA ARG A 58 -22.58 4.01 -6.42
C ARG A 58 -22.99 3.38 -7.75
N THR A 59 -22.41 2.24 -8.11
CA THR A 59 -22.62 1.62 -9.42
C THR A 59 -23.80 0.65 -9.33
N PRO A 60 -24.84 0.81 -10.19
CA PRO A 60 -26.03 -0.04 -10.15
C PRO A 60 -25.76 -1.50 -10.57
N PHE A 61 -24.66 -1.76 -11.27
CA PHE A 61 -24.29 -3.09 -11.75
C PHE A 61 -22.82 -3.38 -11.46
N PHE A 62 -22.57 -4.42 -10.68
CA PHE A 62 -21.24 -4.94 -10.48
C PHE A 62 -20.80 -5.74 -11.71
N GLN A 63 -19.74 -5.32 -12.37
CA GLN A 63 -19.23 -5.97 -13.59
C GLN A 63 -18.13 -7.00 -13.32
N GLY A 64 -17.82 -7.26 -12.05
CA GLY A 64 -16.71 -8.11 -11.66
C GLY A 64 -15.36 -7.40 -11.74
N ASP A 65 -14.35 -8.04 -11.16
CA ASP A 65 -12.96 -7.54 -11.11
C ASP A 65 -12.15 -7.96 -12.36
N ALA A 66 -12.82 -8.63 -13.32
CA ALA A 66 -12.18 -9.38 -14.43
C ALA A 66 -11.45 -8.51 -15.48
N ARG A 67 -11.51 -7.17 -15.40
CA ARG A 67 -10.85 -6.28 -16.37
C ARG A 67 -9.61 -5.56 -15.84
N GLN A 68 -9.21 -5.82 -14.62
CA GLN A 68 -8.09 -5.13 -14.00
C GLN A 68 -6.82 -5.97 -14.10
N GLU A 69 -6.21 -6.02 -15.30
CA GLU A 69 -4.85 -6.57 -15.48
C GLU A 69 -3.82 -5.87 -14.56
N ASP A 70 -4.09 -4.62 -14.16
CA ASP A 70 -3.30 -3.85 -13.19
C ASP A 70 -4.11 -3.52 -11.92
N SER A 71 -4.60 -4.54 -11.21
CA SER A 71 -5.26 -4.32 -9.93
C SER A 71 -4.35 -3.55 -8.97
N PRO A 72 -4.79 -2.39 -8.41
CA PRO A 72 -3.99 -1.64 -7.45
C PRO A 72 -3.49 -2.50 -6.29
N LEU A 73 -4.27 -3.50 -5.86
CA LEU A 73 -3.87 -4.45 -4.81
C LEU A 73 -2.74 -5.39 -5.25
N GLN A 74 -2.68 -5.78 -6.53
CA GLN A 74 -1.55 -6.57 -7.05
C GLN A 74 -0.27 -5.74 -7.00
N GLN A 75 -0.34 -4.46 -7.36
CA GLN A 75 0.79 -3.54 -7.25
C GLN A 75 1.25 -3.40 -5.79
N VAL A 76 0.32 -3.22 -4.84
CA VAL A 76 0.63 -3.19 -3.39
C VAL A 76 1.34 -4.49 -2.98
N SER A 77 0.80 -5.65 -3.37
CA SER A 77 1.39 -6.96 -3.05
C SER A 77 2.81 -7.12 -3.59
N ALA A 78 3.04 -6.73 -4.85
CA ALA A 78 4.36 -6.81 -5.49
C ALA A 78 5.40 -5.93 -4.77
N ILE A 79 5.04 -4.66 -4.49
CA ILE A 79 5.93 -3.72 -3.80
C ILE A 79 6.20 -4.19 -2.37
N ARG A 80 5.16 -4.65 -1.65
CA ARG A 80 5.28 -5.16 -0.29
C ARG A 80 6.28 -6.32 -0.21
N LYS A 81 6.13 -7.33 -1.08
CA LYS A 81 7.01 -8.51 -1.08
C LYS A 81 8.48 -8.15 -1.17
N GLN A 82 8.82 -7.11 -1.92
CA GLN A 82 10.20 -6.71 -2.18
C GLN A 82 10.74 -5.70 -1.17
N TRP A 83 9.92 -4.74 -0.73
CA TRP A 83 10.38 -3.55 -0.01
C TRP A 83 9.87 -3.44 1.42
N PHE A 84 8.71 -4.05 1.72
CA PHE A 84 8.01 -3.91 2.99
C PHE A 84 7.44 -5.27 3.46
N PRO A 85 8.28 -6.30 3.66
CA PRO A 85 7.81 -7.59 4.15
C PRO A 85 7.11 -7.48 5.51
N GLU A 86 7.43 -6.43 6.28
CA GLU A 86 6.84 -6.12 7.59
C GLU A 86 5.34 -5.79 7.54
N LEU A 87 4.80 -5.45 6.33
CA LEU A 87 3.37 -5.16 6.10
C LEU A 87 2.56 -6.40 5.72
N SER A 88 3.05 -7.59 6.00
CA SER A 88 2.40 -8.84 5.56
C SER A 88 1.00 -8.97 6.13
N ASP A 89 0.83 -8.71 7.41
CA ASP A 89 -0.42 -8.94 8.14
C ASP A 89 -1.46 -7.88 7.78
N GLU A 90 -1.06 -6.61 7.76
CA GLU A 90 -1.92 -5.49 7.38
C GLU A 90 -2.41 -5.63 5.92
N THR A 91 -1.51 -6.07 5.03
CA THR A 91 -1.89 -6.32 3.63
C THR A 91 -2.83 -7.52 3.52
N ALA A 92 -2.63 -8.58 4.30
CA ALA A 92 -3.54 -9.73 4.32
C ALA A 92 -4.95 -9.33 4.78
N GLU A 93 -5.07 -8.42 5.76
CA GLU A 93 -6.36 -7.88 6.20
C GLU A 93 -7.06 -7.09 5.07
N ILE A 94 -6.33 -6.26 4.31
CA ILE A 94 -6.90 -5.58 3.13
C ILE A 94 -7.46 -6.60 2.13
N PHE A 95 -6.72 -7.69 1.84
CA PHE A 95 -7.20 -8.73 0.93
C PHE A 95 -8.42 -9.47 1.48
N ALA A 96 -8.47 -9.71 2.79
CA ALA A 96 -9.64 -10.34 3.44
C ALA A 96 -10.87 -9.44 3.34
N VAL A 97 -10.72 -8.13 3.57
CA VAL A 97 -11.81 -7.16 3.41
C VAL A 97 -12.22 -7.06 1.93
N HIS A 98 -11.27 -7.02 1.00
CA HIS A 98 -11.55 -7.04 -0.44
C HIS A 98 -12.40 -8.24 -0.84
N ALA A 99 -12.06 -9.44 -0.38
CA ALA A 99 -12.83 -10.65 -0.66
C ALA A 99 -14.29 -10.52 -0.16
N ARG A 100 -14.49 -9.96 1.05
CA ARG A 100 -15.84 -9.70 1.58
C ARG A 100 -16.62 -8.68 0.76
N VAL A 101 -15.97 -7.61 0.28
CA VAL A 101 -16.59 -6.62 -0.61
C VAL A 101 -17.03 -7.26 -1.91
N ILE A 102 -16.18 -8.07 -2.55
CA ILE A 102 -16.50 -8.77 -3.80
C ILE A 102 -17.67 -9.74 -3.60
N ASP A 103 -17.63 -10.55 -2.55
CA ASP A 103 -18.71 -11.51 -2.22
C ASP A 103 -20.05 -10.81 -1.99
N PHE A 104 -20.04 -9.73 -1.23
CA PHE A 104 -21.21 -8.89 -1.03
C PHE A 104 -21.77 -8.34 -2.35
N LEU A 105 -20.92 -7.74 -3.19
CA LEU A 105 -21.34 -7.15 -4.46
C LEU A 105 -21.94 -8.20 -5.40
N TRP A 106 -21.35 -9.38 -5.48
CA TRP A 106 -21.89 -10.50 -6.24
C TRP A 106 -23.24 -10.98 -5.69
N THR A 107 -23.35 -11.15 -4.39
CA THR A 107 -24.59 -11.57 -3.73
C THR A 107 -25.70 -10.56 -4.00
N GLN A 108 -25.42 -9.27 -3.88
CA GLN A 108 -26.39 -8.21 -4.15
C GLN A 108 -26.77 -8.13 -5.64
N GLN A 109 -25.81 -8.36 -6.54
CA GLN A 109 -26.08 -8.42 -7.98
C GLN A 109 -26.98 -9.60 -8.33
N MET A 110 -26.73 -10.77 -7.77
CA MET A 110 -27.57 -11.97 -7.99
C MET A 110 -28.98 -11.77 -7.42
N LEU A 111 -29.10 -11.23 -6.22
CA LEU A 111 -30.40 -10.92 -5.61
C LEU A 111 -31.20 -9.94 -6.49
N ARG A 112 -30.56 -8.89 -6.97
CA ARG A 112 -31.19 -7.89 -7.83
C ARG A 112 -31.74 -8.47 -9.14
N VAL A 113 -31.03 -9.46 -9.71
CA VAL A 113 -31.45 -10.10 -10.97
C VAL A 113 -32.51 -11.15 -10.72
N SER A 114 -32.43 -11.92 -9.62
CA SER A 114 -33.35 -13.03 -9.32
C SER A 114 -34.65 -12.55 -8.63
N ASP A 115 -34.56 -11.58 -7.73
CA ASP A 115 -35.67 -11.04 -6.96
C ASP A 115 -35.48 -9.52 -6.71
N PRO A 116 -35.90 -8.66 -7.67
CA PRO A 116 -35.76 -7.22 -7.55
C PRO A 116 -36.53 -6.61 -6.37
N GLU A 117 -37.65 -7.21 -5.96
CA GLU A 117 -38.47 -6.71 -4.84
C GLU A 117 -37.74 -6.95 -3.52
N ALA A 118 -37.23 -8.16 -3.29
CA ALA A 118 -36.42 -8.48 -2.12
C ALA A 118 -35.13 -7.64 -2.08
N TRP A 119 -34.54 -7.31 -3.24
CA TRP A 119 -33.37 -6.44 -3.29
C TRP A 119 -33.71 -5.00 -2.84
N LEU A 120 -34.86 -4.44 -3.24
CA LEU A 120 -35.29 -3.11 -2.82
C LEU A 120 -35.59 -3.03 -1.32
N GLU A 121 -36.02 -4.13 -0.71
CA GLU A 121 -36.23 -4.26 0.74
C GLU A 121 -34.94 -4.56 1.51
N SER A 122 -33.85 -4.85 0.81
CA SER A 122 -32.57 -5.18 1.45
C SER A 122 -31.90 -3.96 2.08
N ASP A 123 -31.22 -4.19 3.20
CA ASP A 123 -30.39 -3.18 3.88
C ASP A 123 -29.05 -2.93 3.14
N TYR A 124 -29.06 -2.85 1.80
CA TYR A 124 -27.85 -2.72 0.97
C TYR A 124 -26.92 -1.62 1.46
N ASP A 125 -27.44 -0.41 1.60
CA ASP A 125 -26.66 0.77 1.97
C ASP A 125 -25.98 0.60 3.33
N ARG A 126 -26.70 0.05 4.31
CA ARG A 126 -26.15 -0.19 5.65
C ARG A 126 -25.04 -1.24 5.62
N GLN A 127 -25.28 -2.36 4.94
CA GLN A 127 -24.30 -3.43 4.80
C GLN A 127 -23.05 -2.96 4.04
N PHE A 128 -23.23 -2.19 2.95
CA PHE A 128 -22.10 -1.61 2.23
C PHE A 128 -21.31 -0.63 3.10
N MET A 129 -21.98 0.23 3.87
CA MET A 129 -21.31 1.16 4.78
C MET A 129 -20.52 0.45 5.89
N ASP A 130 -20.99 -0.69 6.38
CA ASP A 130 -20.23 -1.49 7.35
C ASP A 130 -18.96 -2.08 6.71
N LEU A 131 -19.04 -2.59 5.48
CA LEU A 131 -17.86 -3.04 4.71
C LEU A 131 -16.91 -1.89 4.39
N TRP A 132 -17.45 -0.72 4.04
CA TRP A 132 -16.65 0.49 3.83
C TRP A 132 -15.86 0.90 5.07
N ARG A 133 -16.49 0.86 6.26
CA ARG A 133 -15.79 1.14 7.53
C ARG A 133 -14.66 0.15 7.79
N LEU A 134 -14.87 -1.14 7.52
CA LEU A 134 -13.81 -2.15 7.63
C LEU A 134 -12.67 -1.87 6.64
N HIS A 135 -13.01 -1.51 5.39
CA HIS A 135 -12.04 -1.13 4.37
C HIS A 135 -11.19 0.06 4.81
N VAL A 136 -11.83 1.16 5.23
CA VAL A 136 -11.13 2.36 5.69
C VAL A 136 -10.20 2.05 6.87
N ARG A 137 -10.63 1.22 7.83
CA ARG A 137 -9.80 0.79 8.95
C ARG A 137 -8.57 0.03 8.48
N ALA A 138 -8.73 -1.01 7.65
CA ALA A 138 -7.62 -1.83 7.16
C ALA A 138 -6.60 -1.00 6.34
N VAL A 139 -7.09 -0.07 5.51
CA VAL A 139 -6.23 0.85 4.76
C VAL A 139 -5.47 1.78 5.69
N ASN A 140 -6.13 2.40 6.67
CA ASN A 140 -5.49 3.33 7.61
C ASN A 140 -4.44 2.64 8.48
N GLU A 141 -4.71 1.43 8.97
CA GLU A 141 -3.73 0.63 9.72
C GLU A 141 -2.49 0.31 8.87
N THR A 142 -2.70 -0.06 7.59
CA THR A 142 -1.61 -0.30 6.65
C THR A 142 -0.81 0.96 6.36
N VAL A 143 -1.47 2.10 6.16
CA VAL A 143 -0.83 3.40 5.92
C VAL A 143 0.00 3.82 7.13
N GLU A 144 -0.54 3.69 8.33
CA GLU A 144 0.16 4.04 9.57
C GLU A 144 1.41 3.17 9.78
N LYS A 145 1.27 1.86 9.57
CA LYS A 145 2.41 0.94 9.64
C LYS A 145 3.46 1.25 8.58
N LEU A 146 3.03 1.57 7.35
CA LEU A 146 3.92 1.96 6.27
C LEU A 146 4.71 3.23 6.62
N ARG A 147 4.06 4.23 7.22
CA ARG A 147 4.72 5.46 7.70
C ARG A 147 5.82 5.15 8.71
N GLN A 148 5.53 4.30 9.68
CA GLN A 148 6.49 3.89 10.71
C GLN A 148 7.69 3.17 10.08
N VAL A 149 7.44 2.19 9.20
CA VAL A 149 8.49 1.36 8.58
C VAL A 149 9.31 2.13 7.54
N ALA A 150 8.70 3.06 6.80
CA ALA A 150 9.40 3.90 5.82
C ALA A 150 10.14 5.08 6.46
N GLY A 151 9.92 5.37 7.74
CA GLY A 151 10.54 6.48 8.47
C GLY A 151 10.14 7.85 7.90
N VAL A 152 8.87 8.01 7.50
CA VAL A 152 8.36 9.23 6.89
C VAL A 152 7.18 9.71 7.73
N ALA A 153 7.48 10.66 8.63
CA ALA A 153 6.47 11.28 9.50
C ALA A 153 5.49 12.22 8.75
N ASP A 154 5.77 12.54 7.48
CA ASP A 154 5.13 13.67 6.78
C ASP A 154 4.53 13.28 5.42
N PHE A 155 3.86 12.14 5.33
CA PHE A 155 2.90 11.94 4.24
C PHE A 155 1.58 12.58 4.67
N GLY A 156 1.09 13.57 3.89
CA GLY A 156 -0.19 14.23 4.12
C GLY A 156 -1.34 13.25 4.36
N GLN A 157 -2.45 13.74 4.87
CA GLN A 157 -3.64 13.03 5.31
C GLN A 157 -3.96 11.74 4.55
N ALA A 158 -4.29 10.69 5.29
CA ALA A 158 -4.71 9.42 4.72
C ALA A 158 -5.91 9.60 3.77
N PRO A 159 -6.00 8.84 2.67
CA PRO A 159 -7.05 8.99 1.64
C PRO A 159 -8.50 8.89 2.16
N GLY A 160 -8.70 8.46 3.40
CA GLY A 160 -10.03 8.28 4.00
C GLY A 160 -10.62 9.52 4.69
N GLU A 161 -9.83 10.56 4.97
CA GLU A 161 -10.35 11.73 5.70
C GLU A 161 -11.15 12.71 4.82
N THR A 162 -11.04 12.59 3.50
CA THR A 162 -11.74 13.48 2.54
C THR A 162 -13.22 13.11 2.33
N PHE A 163 -13.68 11.97 2.85
CA PHE A 163 -15.06 11.48 2.63
C PHE A 163 -15.97 11.60 3.86
N ALA A 164 -15.52 12.25 4.93
CA ALA A 164 -16.30 12.42 6.18
C ALA A 164 -16.95 13.82 6.31
N ALA A 165 -17.03 14.59 5.21
CA ALA A 165 -17.68 15.90 5.18
C ALA A 165 -18.93 15.90 4.30
#